data_10b4ab1e69b087193b8791c723718e9b
#
_entry.id   10b4ab1e69b087193b8791c723718e9b
#
_cell.length_a   1.000
_cell.length_b   1.000
_cell.length_c   1.000
_cell.angle_alpha   90.00
_cell.angle_beta   90.00
_cell.angle_gamma   90.00
#
_symmetry.space_group_name_H-M   'P 1'
#
loop_
_entity.id
_entity.type
_entity.pdbx_description
1 polymer ?
#
loop_
_entity_poly.entity_id
_entity_poly.type
_entity_poly.pdbx_seq_one_letter_code
_entity_poly.pdbx_strand_id
1 'polypeptide(L)'
;MSTIAAALRPIPVPKPETLRREPAAQAFMLLRVAFAVAPIAFGLDKFAEVMISDWPKYLAPEFNDLIPGSAQDAMYMVGAVEIAAGLVVALSPRFGGLLVAGWLAGIIVSLLLVGGYADIALRDFGLLVGALALSRLASAHAVRD
;
A
#
# COMPACT_ATOMS: atom_id res chain seq x y z
N MET A 1 -2.91 18.41 -20.14
CA MET A 1 -2.29 17.87 -18.91
C MET A 1 -2.40 16.36 -18.92
N SER A 2 -1.32 15.65 -18.60
CA SER A 2 -1.35 14.20 -18.67
C SER A 2 -2.23 13.60 -17.58
N THR A 3 -2.82 12.43 -17.86
CA THR A 3 -3.63 11.68 -16.91
C THR A 3 -2.82 11.31 -15.67
N ILE A 4 -1.51 11.05 -15.82
CA ILE A 4 -0.61 10.73 -14.71
C ILE A 4 -0.46 11.93 -13.78
N ALA A 5 -0.23 13.13 -14.33
CA ALA A 5 -0.11 14.34 -13.53
C ALA A 5 -1.39 14.62 -12.73
N ALA A 6 -2.56 14.39 -13.32
CA ALA A 6 -3.84 14.53 -12.62
C ALA A 6 -3.97 13.51 -11.48
N ALA A 7 -3.54 12.26 -11.70
CA ALA A 7 -3.61 11.20 -10.69
C ALA A 7 -2.68 11.46 -9.50
N LEU A 8 -1.56 12.16 -9.73
CA LEU A 8 -0.57 12.46 -8.69
C LEU A 8 -0.90 13.69 -7.86
N ARG A 9 -1.93 14.46 -8.23
CA ARG A 9 -2.29 15.65 -7.47
C ARG A 9 -2.64 15.29 -6.02
N PRO A 10 -2.11 16.07 -5.06
CA PRO A 10 -2.52 15.90 -3.68
C PRO A 10 -4.02 16.11 -3.54
N ILE A 11 -4.65 15.25 -2.76
CA ILE A 11 -6.08 15.35 -2.46
C ILE A 11 -6.20 15.81 -1.01
N PRO A 12 -6.84 16.95 -0.74
CA PRO A 12 -6.99 17.44 0.61
C PRO A 12 -7.87 16.52 1.45
N VAL A 13 -7.72 16.63 2.77
CA VAL A 13 -8.58 15.93 3.72
C VAL A 13 -9.97 16.56 3.64
N PRO A 14 -11.05 15.75 3.61
CA PRO A 14 -12.40 16.28 3.63
C PRO A 14 -12.64 17.21 4.84
N LYS A 15 -13.49 18.20 4.66
CA LYS A 15 -13.85 19.14 5.73
C LYS A 15 -14.51 18.40 6.91
N PRO A 16 -14.34 18.87 8.16
CA PRO A 16 -14.94 18.21 9.32
C PRO A 16 -16.45 18.03 9.22
N GLU A 17 -17.16 18.96 8.62
CA GLU A 17 -18.60 18.84 8.43
C GLU A 17 -18.97 17.69 7.50
N THR A 18 -18.24 17.54 6.40
CA THR A 18 -18.40 16.43 5.46
C THR A 18 -18.12 15.10 6.13
N LEU A 19 -17.04 15.01 6.92
CA LEU A 19 -16.68 13.81 7.67
C LEU A 19 -17.77 13.41 8.68
N ARG A 20 -18.45 14.37 9.27
CA ARG A 20 -19.52 14.08 10.23
C ARG A 20 -20.80 13.56 9.59
N ARG A 21 -21.08 13.95 8.37
CA ARG A 21 -22.38 13.73 7.72
C ARG A 21 -22.36 12.68 6.62
N GLU A 22 -21.23 12.47 5.96
CA GLU A 22 -21.16 11.62 4.76
C GLU A 22 -20.41 10.31 5.04
N PRO A 23 -21.12 9.17 5.06
CA PRO A 23 -20.46 7.86 5.25
C PRO A 23 -19.37 7.57 4.22
N ALA A 24 -19.54 8.03 2.98
CA ALA A 24 -18.52 7.84 1.95
C ALA A 24 -17.21 8.58 2.30
N ALA A 25 -17.32 9.79 2.87
CA ALA A 25 -16.14 10.53 3.33
C ALA A 25 -15.45 9.83 4.51
N GLN A 26 -16.24 9.26 5.42
CA GLN A 26 -15.73 8.47 6.55
C GLN A 26 -14.99 7.23 6.03
N ALA A 27 -15.59 6.48 5.12
CA ALA A 27 -14.94 5.31 4.50
C ALA A 27 -13.65 5.69 3.78
N PHE A 28 -13.66 6.79 3.05
CA PHE A 28 -12.48 7.32 2.37
C PHE A 28 -11.36 7.59 3.36
N MET A 29 -11.64 8.26 4.48
CA MET A 29 -10.62 8.57 5.48
C MET A 29 -10.12 7.33 6.22
N LEU A 30 -11.01 6.39 6.54
CA LEU A 30 -10.61 5.12 7.15
C LEU A 30 -9.61 4.38 6.28
N LEU A 31 -9.91 4.25 4.99
CA LEU A 31 -9.02 3.58 4.04
C LEU A 31 -7.73 4.37 3.81
N ARG A 32 -7.82 5.68 3.69
CA ARG A 32 -6.65 6.55 3.49
C ARG A 32 -5.67 6.42 4.65
N VAL A 33 -6.15 6.47 5.89
CA VAL A 33 -5.32 6.35 7.08
C VAL A 33 -4.72 4.94 7.16
N ALA A 34 -5.54 3.91 6.98
CA ALA A 34 -5.07 2.52 7.08
C ALA A 34 -4.00 2.22 6.03
N PHE A 35 -4.23 2.60 4.78
CA PHE A 35 -3.28 2.31 3.69
C PHE A 35 -2.09 3.28 3.64
N ALA A 36 -2.11 4.37 4.41
CA ALA A 36 -0.93 5.18 4.63
C ALA A 36 -0.08 4.61 5.78
N VAL A 37 -0.72 4.32 6.92
CA VAL A 37 -0.03 3.89 8.14
C VAL A 37 0.54 2.48 8.01
N ALA A 38 -0.23 1.53 7.46
CA ALA A 38 0.20 0.14 7.42
C ALA A 38 1.48 -0.08 6.60
N PRO A 39 1.60 0.43 5.36
CA PRO A 39 2.86 0.30 4.61
C PRO A 39 4.05 0.96 5.31
N ILE A 40 3.84 2.12 5.94
CA ILE A 40 4.90 2.80 6.68
C ILE A 40 5.35 1.95 7.86
N ALA A 41 4.39 1.41 8.64
CA ALA A 41 4.69 0.57 9.79
C ALA A 41 5.41 -0.71 9.40
N PHE A 42 4.93 -1.42 8.38
CA PHE A 42 5.58 -2.63 7.90
C PHE A 42 6.94 -2.34 7.25
N GLY A 43 7.04 -1.22 6.53
CA GLY A 43 8.31 -0.80 5.97
C GLY A 43 9.35 -0.51 7.04
N LEU A 44 8.97 0.18 8.10
CA LEU A 44 9.85 0.45 9.25
C LEU A 44 10.23 -0.85 9.96
N ASP A 45 9.30 -1.80 10.09
CA ASP A 45 9.57 -3.07 10.77
C ASP A 45 10.60 -3.91 10.02
N LYS A 46 10.76 -3.75 8.73
CA LYS A 46 11.81 -4.43 7.96
C LYS A 46 13.21 -4.01 8.39
N PHE A 47 13.34 -2.84 9.01
CA PHE A 47 14.59 -2.37 9.60
C PHE A 47 14.67 -2.67 11.11
N ALA A 48 13.56 -2.54 11.84
CA ALA A 48 13.50 -2.67 13.29
C ALA A 48 13.26 -4.11 13.79
N GLU A 49 12.59 -4.93 12.97
CA GLU A 49 12.27 -6.34 13.29
C GLU A 49 11.56 -6.54 14.63
N VAL A 50 10.62 -5.63 14.94
CA VAL A 50 9.82 -5.69 16.18
C VAL A 50 8.65 -6.66 16.05
N MET A 51 7.94 -6.60 14.92
CA MET A 51 6.77 -7.46 14.66
C MET A 51 7.18 -8.79 14.02
N ILE A 52 8.10 -8.74 13.08
CA ILE A 52 8.58 -9.91 12.34
C ILE A 52 10.10 -9.88 12.31
N SER A 53 10.73 -10.97 12.76
CA SER A 53 12.19 -11.07 12.85
C SER A 53 12.86 -11.63 11.60
N ASP A 54 12.09 -12.23 10.68
CA ASP A 54 12.64 -12.88 9.49
C ASP A 54 11.79 -12.55 8.26
N TRP A 55 11.87 -11.31 7.82
CA TRP A 55 11.17 -10.85 6.63
C TRP A 55 11.60 -11.57 5.35
N PRO A 56 12.90 -11.93 5.14
CA PRO A 56 13.33 -12.59 3.91
C PRO A 56 12.59 -13.90 3.60
N LYS A 57 12.03 -14.60 4.59
CA LYS A 57 11.30 -15.85 4.37
C LYS A 57 10.07 -15.69 3.46
N TYR A 58 9.54 -14.47 3.34
CA TYR A 58 8.38 -14.17 2.50
C TYR A 58 8.76 -13.80 1.07
N LEU A 59 10.04 -13.62 0.78
CA LEU A 59 10.52 -13.25 -0.55
C LEU A 59 10.79 -14.51 -1.37
N ALA A 60 10.11 -14.63 -2.52
CA ALA A 60 10.36 -15.74 -3.43
C ALA A 60 11.79 -15.66 -4.00
N PRO A 61 12.51 -16.80 -4.13
CA PRO A 61 13.85 -16.80 -4.72
C PRO A 61 13.90 -16.16 -6.11
N GLU A 62 12.84 -16.32 -6.91
CA GLU A 62 12.74 -15.73 -8.24
C GLU A 62 12.85 -14.21 -8.20
N PHE A 63 12.28 -13.59 -7.19
CA PHE A 63 12.36 -12.12 -7.01
C PHE A 63 13.70 -11.71 -6.39
N ASN A 64 14.21 -12.51 -5.45
CA ASN A 64 15.52 -12.24 -4.84
C ASN A 64 16.63 -12.26 -5.88
N ASP A 65 16.55 -13.16 -6.86
CA ASP A 65 17.55 -13.28 -7.92
C ASP A 65 17.58 -12.06 -8.85
N LEU A 66 16.49 -11.28 -8.91
CA LEU A 66 16.43 -10.06 -9.71
C LEU A 66 17.04 -8.85 -9.00
N ILE A 67 17.28 -8.94 -7.69
CA ILE A 67 17.78 -7.84 -6.87
C ILE A 67 19.21 -8.15 -6.43
N PRO A 68 20.19 -7.26 -6.70
CA PRO A 68 21.57 -7.49 -6.24
C PRO A 68 21.67 -7.45 -4.72
N GLY A 69 22.56 -8.24 -4.16
CA GLY A 69 22.81 -8.33 -2.74
C GLY A 69 22.13 -9.51 -2.07
N SER A 70 22.08 -9.50 -0.75
CA SER A 70 21.46 -10.56 0.04
C SER A 70 19.93 -10.41 0.09
N ALA A 71 19.23 -11.46 0.55
CA ALA A 71 17.80 -11.39 0.77
C ALA A 71 17.43 -10.31 1.80
N GLN A 72 18.30 -10.06 2.80
CA GLN A 72 18.09 -9.00 3.78
C GLN A 72 18.21 -7.62 3.12
N ASP A 73 19.16 -7.43 2.20
CA ASP A 73 19.28 -6.18 1.44
C ASP A 73 18.05 -5.94 0.59
N ALA A 74 17.50 -6.99 -0.03
CA ALA A 74 16.25 -6.91 -0.78
C ALA A 74 15.09 -6.46 0.12
N MET A 75 15.01 -6.99 1.35
CA MET A 75 13.98 -6.59 2.31
C MET A 75 14.12 -5.14 2.75
N TYR A 76 15.34 -4.62 2.89
CA TYR A 76 15.54 -3.20 3.18
C TYR A 76 15.05 -2.32 2.04
N MET A 77 15.32 -2.72 0.78
CA MET A 77 14.78 -1.99 -0.38
C MET A 77 13.24 -2.02 -0.40
N VAL A 78 12.66 -3.18 -0.13
CA VAL A 78 11.20 -3.35 -0.02
C VAL A 78 10.65 -2.44 1.09
N GLY A 79 11.31 -2.41 2.25
CA GLY A 79 10.91 -1.54 3.35
C GLY A 79 10.90 -0.06 2.96
N ALA A 80 11.94 0.40 2.27
CA ALA A 80 12.03 1.78 1.80
C ALA A 80 10.90 2.10 0.81
N VAL A 81 10.61 1.19 -0.13
CA VAL A 81 9.52 1.36 -1.09
C VAL A 81 8.17 1.41 -0.39
N GLU A 82 7.96 0.57 0.62
CA GLU A 82 6.69 0.56 1.38
C GLU A 82 6.48 1.86 2.15
N ILE A 83 7.52 2.43 2.76
CA ILE A 83 7.44 3.72 3.42
C ILE A 83 7.05 4.80 2.41
N ALA A 84 7.72 4.82 1.25
CA ALA A 84 7.41 5.77 0.18
C ALA A 84 5.96 5.60 -0.31
N ALA A 85 5.51 4.36 -0.48
CA ALA A 85 4.13 4.07 -0.90
C ALA A 85 3.11 4.60 0.10
N GLY A 86 3.35 4.42 1.40
CA GLY A 86 2.48 4.95 2.44
C GLY A 86 2.39 6.47 2.42
N LEU A 87 3.51 7.16 2.18
CA LEU A 87 3.54 8.61 2.04
C LEU A 87 2.76 9.06 0.79
N VAL A 88 2.88 8.33 -0.31
CA VAL A 88 2.11 8.63 -1.53
C VAL A 88 0.61 8.47 -1.28
N VAL A 89 0.19 7.44 -0.55
CA VAL A 89 -1.22 7.27 -0.16
C VAL A 89 -1.70 8.46 0.68
N ALA A 90 -0.89 8.92 1.62
CA ALA A 90 -1.25 10.04 2.49
C ALA A 90 -1.50 11.31 1.68
N LEU A 91 -0.69 11.58 0.68
CA LEU A 91 -0.75 12.80 -0.13
C LEU A 91 -1.68 12.67 -1.34
N SER A 92 -1.60 11.55 -2.06
CA SER A 92 -2.35 11.29 -3.28
C SER A 92 -2.98 9.89 -3.23
N PRO A 93 -4.06 9.72 -2.47
CA PRO A 93 -4.67 8.40 -2.26
C PRO A 93 -5.20 7.75 -3.53
N ARG A 94 -5.52 8.53 -4.55
CA ARG A 94 -5.96 8.00 -5.85
C ARG A 94 -4.85 7.18 -6.52
N PHE A 95 -3.69 7.77 -6.68
CA PHE A 95 -2.52 7.09 -7.24
C PHE A 95 -1.93 6.10 -6.24
N GLY A 96 -1.83 6.50 -4.96
CA GLY A 96 -1.30 5.66 -3.90
C GLY A 96 -2.08 4.36 -3.74
N GLY A 97 -3.41 4.42 -3.85
CA GLY A 97 -4.26 3.22 -3.80
C GLY A 97 -3.93 2.24 -4.93
N LEU A 98 -3.73 2.74 -6.14
CA LEU A 98 -3.33 1.90 -7.28
C LEU A 98 -1.92 1.34 -7.09
N LEU A 99 -1.00 2.15 -6.59
CA LEU A 99 0.37 1.73 -6.32
C LEU A 99 0.39 0.61 -5.27
N VAL A 100 -0.34 0.76 -4.18
CA VAL A 100 -0.43 -0.26 -3.13
C VAL A 100 -1.09 -1.52 -3.65
N ALA A 101 -2.14 -1.41 -4.47
CA ALA A 101 -2.79 -2.57 -5.07
C ALA A 101 -1.81 -3.37 -5.95
N GLY A 102 -1.03 -2.69 -6.79
CA GLY A 102 0.00 -3.33 -7.61
C GLY A 102 1.08 -3.98 -6.75
N TRP A 103 1.50 -3.31 -5.70
CA TRP A 103 2.49 -3.83 -4.75
C TRP A 103 1.98 -5.08 -4.04
N LEU A 104 0.73 -5.07 -3.57
CA LEU A 104 0.10 -6.23 -2.95
C LEU A 104 -0.02 -7.41 -3.93
N ALA A 105 -0.31 -7.13 -5.18
CA ALA A 105 -0.33 -8.19 -6.21
C ALA A 105 1.05 -8.86 -6.32
N GLY A 106 2.13 -8.08 -6.28
CA GLY A 106 3.49 -8.62 -6.28
C GLY A 106 3.79 -9.47 -5.05
N ILE A 107 3.36 -9.01 -3.88
CA ILE A 107 3.50 -9.76 -2.61
C ILE A 107 2.74 -11.09 -2.70
N ILE A 108 1.51 -11.08 -3.20
CA ILE A 108 0.70 -12.29 -3.35
C ILE A 108 1.40 -13.29 -4.23
N VAL A 109 1.93 -12.86 -5.37
CA VAL A 109 2.69 -13.73 -6.28
C VAL A 109 3.90 -14.33 -5.56
N SER A 110 4.65 -13.50 -4.81
CA SER A 110 5.81 -13.97 -4.03
C SER A 110 5.41 -15.04 -3.02
N LEU A 111 4.34 -14.81 -2.26
CA LEU A 111 3.86 -15.76 -1.25
C LEU A 111 3.42 -17.08 -1.86
N LEU A 112 2.76 -17.03 -3.01
CA LEU A 112 2.33 -18.25 -3.71
C LEU A 112 3.51 -19.03 -4.27
N LEU A 113 4.55 -18.34 -4.75
CA LEU A 113 5.77 -18.98 -5.26
C LEU A 113 6.59 -19.64 -4.15
N VAL A 114 6.68 -18.99 -2.99
CA VAL A 114 7.35 -19.58 -1.80
C VAL A 114 6.61 -20.82 -1.33
N GLY A 115 5.27 -20.77 -1.34
CA GLY A 115 4.42 -21.84 -0.85
C GLY A 115 4.25 -21.82 0.66
N GLY A 116 3.12 -22.35 1.15
CA GLY A 116 2.83 -22.43 2.58
C GLY A 116 2.25 -21.16 3.19
N TYR A 117 2.06 -20.09 2.41
CA TYR A 117 1.54 -18.81 2.89
C TYR A 117 0.24 -18.40 2.19
N ALA A 118 -0.56 -19.37 1.74
CA ALA A 118 -1.81 -19.09 1.02
C ALA A 118 -2.81 -18.30 1.88
N ASP A 119 -2.81 -18.51 3.19
CA ASP A 119 -3.64 -17.78 4.15
C ASP A 119 -3.28 -16.28 4.17
N ILE A 120 -2.00 -15.96 4.17
CA ILE A 120 -1.52 -14.57 4.10
C ILE A 120 -1.84 -13.97 2.73
N ALA A 121 -1.64 -14.72 1.65
CA ALA A 121 -1.97 -14.27 0.30
C ALA A 121 -3.45 -13.94 0.17
N LEU A 122 -4.33 -14.73 0.77
CA LEU A 122 -5.77 -14.46 0.76
C LEU A 122 -6.13 -13.17 1.50
N ARG A 123 -5.50 -12.93 2.66
CA ARG A 123 -5.66 -11.67 3.38
C ARG A 123 -5.17 -10.48 2.56
N ASP A 124 -4.04 -10.62 1.91
CA ASP A 124 -3.48 -9.56 1.07
C ASP A 124 -4.36 -9.29 -0.16
N PHE A 125 -5.05 -10.30 -0.68
CA PHE A 125 -6.03 -10.10 -1.73
C PHE A 125 -7.18 -9.21 -1.26
N GLY A 126 -7.67 -9.40 -0.06
CA GLY A 126 -8.68 -8.51 0.53
C GLY A 126 -8.17 -7.08 0.68
N LEU A 127 -6.91 -6.93 1.12
CA LEU A 127 -6.28 -5.61 1.20
C LEU A 127 -6.10 -4.97 -0.18
N LEU A 128 -5.77 -5.76 -1.20
CA LEU A 128 -5.67 -5.28 -2.59
C LEU A 128 -7.02 -4.70 -3.06
N VAL A 129 -8.11 -5.39 -2.79
CA VAL A 129 -9.46 -4.91 -3.12
C VAL A 129 -9.74 -3.61 -2.36
N GLY A 130 -9.37 -3.55 -1.07
CA GLY A 130 -9.50 -2.32 -0.27
C GLY A 130 -8.70 -1.15 -0.85
N ALA A 131 -7.49 -1.39 -1.34
CA ALA A 131 -6.66 -0.36 -1.97
C ALA A 131 -7.30 0.16 -3.26
N LEU A 132 -7.89 -0.72 -4.06
CA LEU A 132 -8.64 -0.32 -5.25
C LEU A 132 -9.88 0.52 -4.87
N ALA A 133 -10.59 0.12 -3.82
CA ALA A 133 -11.73 0.89 -3.29
C ALA A 133 -11.29 2.29 -2.84
N LEU A 134 -10.15 2.40 -2.16
CA LEU A 134 -9.58 3.69 -1.77
C LEU A 134 -9.34 4.58 -2.99
N SER A 135 -8.73 4.03 -4.03
CA SER A 135 -8.45 4.78 -5.27
C SER A 135 -9.75 5.30 -5.89
N ARG A 136 -10.80 4.47 -5.91
CA ARG A 136 -12.10 4.88 -6.47
C ARG A 136 -12.79 5.96 -5.63
N LEU A 137 -12.76 5.83 -4.30
CA LEU A 137 -13.31 6.86 -3.41
C LEU A 137 -12.53 8.17 -3.52
N ALA A 138 -11.21 8.08 -3.63
CA ALA A 138 -10.37 9.26 -3.84
C ALA A 138 -10.72 9.98 -5.14
N SER A 139 -11.00 9.24 -6.20
CA SER A 139 -11.43 9.82 -7.49
C SER A 139 -12.73 10.59 -7.34
N ALA A 140 -13.69 10.06 -6.58
CA ALA A 140 -14.96 10.73 -6.32
C ALA A 140 -14.77 12.04 -5.53
N HIS A 141 -13.89 12.02 -4.53
CA HIS A 141 -13.61 13.20 -3.71
C HIS A 141 -12.78 14.26 -4.47
N ALA A 142 -11.90 13.84 -5.36
CA ALA A 142 -11.12 14.76 -6.19
C ALA A 142 -11.99 15.57 -7.15
N VAL A 143 -13.11 15.02 -7.61
CA VAL A 143 -14.04 15.71 -8.51
C VAL A 143 -14.87 16.75 -7.75
N ARG A 144 -15.15 16.52 -6.46
CA ARG A 144 -15.93 17.45 -5.64
C ARG A 144 -15.15 18.67 -5.18
N ASP A 145 -13.86 18.56 -5.07
CA ASP A 145 -12.95 19.62 -4.61
C ASP A 145 -12.30 20.31 -5.81
#